data_2b49dfe3c73562625b6f63e632aa476b
#
_entry.id   2b49dfe3c73562625b6f63e632aa476b
#
_cell.length_a   1.000
_cell.length_b   1.000
_cell.length_c   1.000
_cell.angle_alpha   90.00
_cell.angle_beta   90.00
_cell.angle_gamma   90.00
#
_symmetry.space_group_name_H-M   'P 1'
#
loop_
_entity.id
_entity.type
_entity.pdbx_description
1 polymer ?
#
loop_
_entity_poly.entity_id
_entity_poly.type
_entity_poly.pdbx_seq_one_letter_code
_entity_poly.pdbx_strand_id
1 'polypeptide(L)'
;GKGEAVLFARSATVGGQKFPVHWGGDCWSDYVSMEESLRGGLSLCMSGFGYWSHDIGGFEHTSTPDVYKRWAAFGLLSSHSRLHGSQSYRVPWVYDEEAVDVVRTFTKLKASLMPYLYRNAIYTSQTGIPMMRSMVLEFTDDRNTAYLDKQYMMGDSLLVAPIFNDKSIAQFYLPEGKWTNYFSGKTYEGGKWYKEECGYLEIPLLARENSIVAINPDAPGPDYDYSENLTFRVFGLTGTAETTVYNMDKSEAAHIKVVRDGNTVNITVDTAKPCKVELVGLADT
;
A
#
# COMPACT_ATOMS: atom_id res chain seq x y z
N GLY A 1 26.91 14.44 -5.89
CA GLY A 1 25.96 14.45 -4.82
C GLY A 1 26.34 13.57 -3.67
N LYS A 2 25.60 13.64 -2.61
CA LYS A 2 25.82 12.87 -1.36
C LYS A 2 25.30 11.41 -1.43
N GLY A 3 25.16 10.82 -2.63
CA GLY A 3 24.58 9.47 -2.78
C GLY A 3 23.04 9.44 -2.75
N GLU A 4 22.36 10.59 -2.71
CA GLU A 4 20.90 10.71 -2.61
C GLU A 4 20.22 10.99 -3.97
N ALA A 5 21.00 11.01 -5.06
CA ALA A 5 20.46 11.24 -6.40
C ALA A 5 19.68 10.01 -6.88
N VAL A 6 18.44 10.21 -7.29
CA VAL A 6 17.53 9.17 -7.78
C VAL A 6 17.11 9.51 -9.20
N LEU A 7 17.16 8.51 -10.09
CA LEU A 7 16.56 8.61 -11.41
C LEU A 7 15.09 8.23 -11.34
N PHE A 8 14.24 9.10 -11.87
CA PHE A 8 12.82 8.88 -12.04
C PHE A 8 12.51 8.89 -13.54
N ALA A 9 12.36 7.71 -14.12
CA ALA A 9 12.33 7.51 -15.56
C ALA A 9 10.94 7.07 -16.06
N ARG A 10 10.58 7.47 -17.28
CA ARG A 10 9.32 7.11 -17.92
C ARG A 10 9.43 5.75 -18.60
N SER A 11 10.30 5.64 -19.61
CA SER A 11 10.46 4.43 -20.40
C SER A 11 11.45 3.49 -19.76
N ALA A 12 11.15 2.20 -19.82
CA ALA A 12 11.98 1.16 -19.25
C ALA A 12 12.20 0.01 -20.23
N THR A 13 13.38 -0.60 -20.14
CA THR A 13 13.75 -1.82 -20.87
C THR A 13 14.65 -2.67 -20.01
N VAL A 14 15.02 -3.85 -20.48
CA VAL A 14 15.95 -4.76 -19.80
C VAL A 14 17.22 -4.02 -19.38
N GLY A 15 17.58 -4.14 -18.11
CA GLY A 15 18.69 -3.41 -17.48
C GLY A 15 18.27 -2.10 -16.81
N GLY A 16 17.03 -1.60 -17.04
CA GLY A 16 16.47 -0.44 -16.37
C GLY A 16 16.09 -0.69 -14.91
N GLN A 17 15.96 -1.95 -14.48
CA GLN A 17 15.59 -2.35 -13.12
C GLN A 17 16.52 -1.81 -12.02
N LYS A 18 17.76 -1.53 -12.35
CA LYS A 18 18.74 -0.90 -11.43
C LYS A 18 18.44 0.55 -11.09
N PHE A 19 17.54 1.21 -11.84
CA PHE A 19 17.07 2.56 -11.54
C PHE A 19 15.76 2.45 -10.74
N PRO A 20 15.68 3.03 -9.55
CA PRO A 20 14.66 2.59 -8.59
C PRO A 20 13.23 2.94 -8.99
N VAL A 21 12.98 4.09 -9.63
CA VAL A 21 11.61 4.57 -9.82
C VAL A 21 11.27 4.85 -11.27
N HIS A 22 10.13 4.30 -11.70
CA HIS A 22 9.51 4.57 -12.99
C HIS A 22 8.07 5.02 -12.80
N TRP A 23 7.49 5.73 -13.79
CA TRP A 23 6.07 6.07 -13.79
C TRP A 23 5.40 5.75 -15.12
N GLY A 24 4.07 5.66 -15.10
CA GLY A 24 3.27 5.20 -16.24
C GLY A 24 3.17 6.15 -17.44
N GLY A 25 3.75 7.36 -17.33
CA GLY A 25 3.69 8.35 -18.41
C GLY A 25 2.41 9.18 -18.40
N ASP A 26 2.13 9.84 -19.54
CA ASP A 26 1.09 10.84 -19.69
C ASP A 26 -0.26 10.17 -19.99
N CYS A 27 -0.99 9.83 -18.98
CA CYS A 27 -2.32 9.23 -19.07
C CYS A 27 -3.44 10.27 -19.02
N TRP A 28 -4.62 9.93 -19.52
CA TRP A 28 -5.81 10.78 -19.39
C TRP A 28 -6.32 10.86 -17.96
N SER A 29 -7.05 11.92 -17.66
CA SER A 29 -7.62 12.20 -16.33
C SER A 29 -9.02 11.60 -16.17
N ASP A 30 -9.14 10.28 -16.37
CA ASP A 30 -10.39 9.53 -16.30
C ASP A 30 -10.22 8.15 -15.62
N TYR A 31 -11.33 7.47 -15.32
CA TYR A 31 -11.31 6.15 -14.67
C TYR A 31 -10.68 5.06 -15.53
N VAL A 32 -10.85 5.11 -16.84
CA VAL A 32 -10.29 4.10 -17.76
C VAL A 32 -8.77 4.16 -17.70
N SER A 33 -8.21 5.36 -17.84
CA SER A 33 -6.75 5.57 -17.77
C SER A 33 -6.18 5.28 -16.39
N MET A 34 -6.94 5.57 -15.33
CA MET A 34 -6.55 5.22 -13.97
C MET A 34 -6.41 3.70 -13.81
N GLU A 35 -7.36 2.93 -14.33
CA GLU A 35 -7.34 1.46 -14.33
C GLU A 35 -6.20 0.91 -15.16
N GLU A 36 -6.03 1.40 -16.41
CA GLU A 36 -4.95 0.99 -17.31
C GLU A 36 -3.56 1.34 -16.75
N SER A 37 -3.45 2.46 -16.02
CA SER A 37 -2.22 2.82 -15.33
C SER A 37 -1.83 1.79 -14.28
N LEU A 38 -2.78 1.29 -13.48
CA LEU A 38 -2.50 0.20 -12.53
C LEU A 38 -2.06 -1.07 -13.27
N ARG A 39 -2.79 -1.48 -14.30
CA ARG A 39 -2.46 -2.67 -15.12
C ARG A 39 -1.05 -2.58 -15.70
N GLY A 40 -0.71 -1.44 -16.29
CA GLY A 40 0.64 -1.17 -16.82
C GLY A 40 1.71 -1.20 -15.74
N GLY A 41 1.45 -0.61 -14.57
CA GLY A 41 2.36 -0.62 -13.42
C GLY A 41 2.60 -2.02 -12.87
N LEU A 42 1.56 -2.84 -12.73
CA LEU A 42 1.70 -4.24 -12.29
C LEU A 42 2.48 -5.07 -13.31
N SER A 43 2.26 -4.86 -14.62
CA SER A 43 3.04 -5.51 -15.68
C SER A 43 4.51 -5.13 -15.63
N LEU A 44 4.82 -3.84 -15.39
CA LEU A 44 6.19 -3.37 -15.19
C LEU A 44 6.83 -4.03 -13.96
N CYS A 45 6.12 -4.09 -12.85
CA CYS A 45 6.58 -4.75 -11.62
C CYS A 45 6.85 -6.23 -11.84
N MET A 46 6.02 -6.94 -12.62
CA MET A 46 6.25 -8.34 -13.01
C MET A 46 7.50 -8.53 -13.89
N SER A 47 8.00 -7.46 -14.50
CA SER A 47 9.26 -7.46 -15.25
C SER A 47 10.49 -7.11 -14.40
N GLY A 48 10.37 -7.14 -13.08
CA GLY A 48 11.47 -6.94 -12.12
C GLY A 48 11.74 -5.48 -11.77
N PHE A 49 10.80 -4.56 -12.03
CA PHE A 49 10.88 -3.18 -11.57
C PHE A 49 10.28 -3.07 -10.16
N GLY A 50 11.12 -2.77 -9.18
CA GLY A 50 10.75 -2.85 -7.76
C GLY A 50 9.75 -1.80 -7.30
N TYR A 51 9.73 -0.63 -7.96
CA TYR A 51 8.92 0.53 -7.57
C TYR A 51 8.29 1.17 -8.77
N TRP A 52 7.08 1.68 -8.58
CA TRP A 52 6.32 2.33 -9.63
C TRP A 52 5.52 3.51 -9.09
N SER A 53 5.32 4.50 -9.94
CA SER A 53 4.55 5.70 -9.67
C SER A 53 3.62 6.04 -10.83
N HIS A 54 2.69 6.92 -10.58
CA HIS A 54 1.78 7.47 -11.59
C HIS A 54 1.36 8.88 -11.20
N ASP A 55 0.81 9.61 -12.15
CA ASP A 55 0.37 10.99 -11.93
C ASP A 55 -1.02 10.98 -11.31
N ILE A 56 -1.11 11.32 -10.03
CA ILE A 56 -2.37 11.35 -9.29
C ILE A 56 -3.31 12.39 -9.92
N GLY A 57 -4.48 11.92 -10.36
CA GLY A 57 -5.47 12.71 -11.09
C GLY A 57 -5.32 12.66 -12.61
N GLY A 58 -4.39 11.85 -13.13
CA GLY A 58 -4.04 11.80 -14.56
C GLY A 58 -3.16 12.97 -15.00
N PHE A 59 -2.44 12.82 -16.09
CA PHE A 59 -1.55 13.85 -16.62
C PHE A 59 -2.27 14.79 -17.60
N GLU A 60 -2.90 14.23 -18.63
CA GLU A 60 -3.60 14.99 -19.66
C GLU A 60 -4.96 15.48 -19.17
N HIS A 61 -5.27 16.74 -19.52
CA HIS A 61 -6.49 17.43 -19.09
C HIS A 61 -6.60 17.66 -17.57
N THR A 62 -7.77 18.02 -17.13
CA THR A 62 -8.12 18.20 -15.71
C THR A 62 -9.15 17.16 -15.34
N SER A 63 -8.86 16.35 -14.33
CA SER A 63 -9.81 15.37 -13.80
C SER A 63 -11.02 16.04 -13.17
N THR A 64 -12.13 15.32 -13.18
CA THR A 64 -13.28 15.66 -12.31
C THR A 64 -12.91 15.42 -10.83
N PRO A 65 -13.59 16.09 -9.88
CA PRO A 65 -13.27 15.91 -8.46
C PRO A 65 -13.38 14.47 -7.97
N ASP A 66 -14.32 13.68 -8.48
CA ASP A 66 -14.50 12.28 -8.13
C ASP A 66 -13.31 11.40 -8.60
N VAL A 67 -12.88 11.56 -9.85
CA VAL A 67 -11.68 10.87 -10.38
C VAL A 67 -10.44 11.25 -9.57
N TYR A 68 -10.26 12.53 -9.27
CA TYR A 68 -9.14 13.01 -8.47
C TYR A 68 -9.10 12.37 -7.08
N LYS A 69 -10.23 12.35 -6.37
CA LYS A 69 -10.34 11.74 -5.03
C LYS A 69 -10.04 10.25 -5.05
N ARG A 70 -10.59 9.49 -6.01
CA ARG A 70 -10.30 8.07 -6.16
C ARG A 70 -8.85 7.81 -6.53
N TRP A 71 -8.28 8.64 -7.42
CA TRP A 71 -6.88 8.51 -7.79
C TRP A 71 -5.93 8.87 -6.65
N ALA A 72 -6.29 9.85 -5.81
CA ALA A 72 -5.51 10.21 -4.63
C ALA A 72 -5.41 9.05 -3.63
N ALA A 73 -6.52 8.37 -3.33
CA ALA A 73 -6.53 7.19 -2.46
C ALA A 73 -5.63 6.06 -3.03
N PHE A 74 -5.74 5.76 -4.32
CA PHE A 74 -4.89 4.80 -5.01
C PHE A 74 -3.42 5.23 -5.04
N GLY A 75 -3.14 6.45 -5.45
CA GLY A 75 -1.78 6.93 -5.63
C GLY A 75 -1.00 7.08 -4.33
N LEU A 76 -1.68 7.39 -3.22
CA LEU A 76 -1.07 7.45 -1.89
C LEU A 76 -0.90 6.07 -1.25
N LEU A 77 -1.52 5.03 -1.78
CA LEU A 77 -1.28 3.62 -1.46
C LEU A 77 -0.45 2.91 -2.54
N SER A 78 0.32 3.65 -3.32
CA SER A 78 1.33 3.14 -4.26
C SER A 78 2.73 3.28 -3.66
N SER A 79 3.74 2.65 -4.26
CA SER A 79 5.13 2.71 -3.75
C SER A 79 5.65 4.15 -3.71
N HIS A 80 5.44 4.91 -4.79
CA HIS A 80 5.78 6.33 -4.89
C HIS A 80 4.55 7.12 -5.30
N SER A 81 4.47 8.38 -4.86
CA SER A 81 3.29 9.22 -5.05
C SER A 81 3.69 10.63 -5.44
N ARG A 82 2.99 11.20 -6.42
CA ARG A 82 3.11 12.62 -6.78
C ARG A 82 1.80 13.19 -7.29
N LEU A 83 1.55 14.44 -6.98
CA LEU A 83 0.48 15.23 -7.58
C LEU A 83 1.04 15.93 -8.82
N HIS A 84 0.65 15.49 -10.02
CA HIS A 84 1.22 15.99 -11.27
C HIS A 84 0.20 15.94 -12.42
N GLY A 85 0.26 16.96 -13.30
CA GLY A 85 -0.60 17.05 -14.47
C GLY A 85 -0.19 18.20 -15.37
N SER A 86 -0.60 18.18 -16.65
CA SER A 86 -0.19 19.14 -17.68
C SER A 86 -0.95 20.44 -17.66
N GLN A 87 -2.27 20.43 -17.50
CA GLN A 87 -3.15 21.58 -17.75
C GLN A 87 -3.64 22.28 -16.49
N SER A 88 -3.56 21.64 -15.33
CA SER A 88 -3.96 22.22 -14.06
C SER A 88 -3.10 21.71 -12.92
N TYR A 89 -3.01 22.51 -11.86
CA TYR A 89 -2.40 22.04 -10.62
C TYR A 89 -3.22 20.92 -10.00
N ARG A 90 -2.56 19.85 -9.56
CA ARG A 90 -3.19 18.70 -8.87
C ARG A 90 -3.25 18.90 -7.36
N VAL A 91 -3.31 20.13 -6.90
CA VAL A 91 -3.48 20.43 -5.47
C VAL A 91 -4.95 20.30 -5.08
N PRO A 92 -5.28 19.68 -3.94
CA PRO A 92 -6.66 19.27 -3.64
C PRO A 92 -7.66 20.42 -3.54
N TRP A 93 -7.23 21.59 -3.08
CA TRP A 93 -8.11 22.75 -2.90
C TRP A 93 -8.61 23.42 -4.20
N VAL A 94 -8.10 23.03 -5.37
CA VAL A 94 -8.67 23.47 -6.65
C VAL A 94 -9.85 22.60 -7.10
N TYR A 95 -10.10 21.49 -6.43
CA TYR A 95 -11.21 20.58 -6.72
C TYR A 95 -12.40 20.86 -5.80
N ASP A 96 -12.30 20.49 -4.56
CA ASP A 96 -13.32 20.76 -3.52
C ASP A 96 -12.73 20.49 -2.10
N GLU A 97 -13.51 20.84 -1.05
CA GLU A 97 -13.11 20.62 0.34
C GLU A 97 -12.94 19.13 0.67
N GLU A 98 -13.77 18.26 0.12
CA GLU A 98 -13.67 16.82 0.33
C GLU A 98 -12.37 16.27 -0.27
N ALA A 99 -11.90 16.80 -1.41
CA ALA A 99 -10.60 16.42 -1.98
C ALA A 99 -9.43 16.79 -1.05
N VAL A 100 -9.53 17.91 -0.32
CA VAL A 100 -8.54 18.27 0.71
C VAL A 100 -8.53 17.23 1.83
N ASP A 101 -9.71 16.79 2.29
CA ASP A 101 -9.81 15.77 3.35
C ASP A 101 -9.30 14.41 2.88
N VAL A 102 -9.61 14.00 1.65
CA VAL A 102 -9.12 12.76 1.05
C VAL A 102 -7.61 12.75 0.97
N VAL A 103 -7.01 13.78 0.37
CA VAL A 103 -5.54 13.86 0.25
C VAL A 103 -4.88 13.90 1.63
N ARG A 104 -5.43 14.68 2.57
CA ARG A 104 -4.93 14.74 3.96
C ARG A 104 -4.97 13.36 4.63
N THR A 105 -6.08 12.65 4.50
CA THR A 105 -6.28 11.34 5.12
C THR A 105 -5.29 10.31 4.60
N PHE A 106 -5.19 10.16 3.29
CA PHE A 106 -4.29 9.16 2.70
C PHE A 106 -2.81 9.56 2.78
N THR A 107 -2.47 10.86 2.80
CA THR A 107 -1.10 11.31 3.06
C THR A 107 -0.66 10.97 4.48
N LYS A 108 -1.51 11.23 5.48
CA LYS A 108 -1.24 10.84 6.87
C LYS A 108 -1.13 9.32 7.00
N LEU A 109 -2.02 8.57 6.37
CA LEU A 109 -1.94 7.11 6.35
C LEU A 109 -0.61 6.64 5.75
N LYS A 110 -0.21 7.15 4.59
CA LYS A 110 1.07 6.80 3.98
C LYS A 110 2.26 7.14 4.88
N ALA A 111 2.27 8.33 5.48
CA ALA A 111 3.32 8.72 6.42
C ALA A 111 3.38 7.77 7.63
N SER A 112 2.23 7.38 8.17
CA SER A 112 2.18 6.43 9.29
C SER A 112 2.69 5.03 8.91
N LEU A 113 2.49 4.61 7.67
CA LEU A 113 2.92 3.30 7.15
C LEU A 113 4.42 3.24 6.80
N MET A 114 5.19 4.33 6.91
CA MET A 114 6.59 4.36 6.47
C MET A 114 7.47 3.25 7.08
N PRO A 115 7.37 2.87 8.36
CA PRO A 115 8.14 1.75 8.89
C PRO A 115 7.88 0.44 8.13
N TYR A 116 6.62 0.14 7.82
CA TYR A 116 6.21 -1.01 7.02
C TYR A 116 6.68 -0.89 5.56
N LEU A 117 6.50 0.27 4.93
CA LEU A 117 6.90 0.50 3.55
C LEU A 117 8.42 0.43 3.38
N TYR A 118 9.18 0.98 4.32
CA TYR A 118 10.65 0.96 4.25
C TYR A 118 11.21 -0.46 4.40
N ARG A 119 10.66 -1.27 5.32
CA ARG A 119 10.98 -2.69 5.40
C ARG A 119 10.76 -3.41 4.07
N ASN A 120 9.59 -3.18 3.45
CA ASN A 120 9.28 -3.78 2.14
C ASN A 120 10.19 -3.23 1.03
N ALA A 121 10.63 -1.97 1.09
CA ALA A 121 11.58 -1.41 0.15
C ALA A 121 12.97 -2.07 0.27
N ILE A 122 13.44 -2.34 1.50
CA ILE A 122 14.66 -3.10 1.74
C ILE A 122 14.53 -4.50 1.13
N TYR A 123 13.43 -5.20 1.41
CA TYR A 123 13.16 -6.53 0.87
C TYR A 123 13.16 -6.51 -0.67
N THR A 124 12.47 -5.54 -1.29
CA THR A 124 12.47 -5.35 -2.74
C THR A 124 13.87 -5.15 -3.30
N SER A 125 14.72 -4.35 -2.65
CA SER A 125 16.08 -4.09 -3.11
C SER A 125 17.00 -5.32 -3.02
N GLN A 126 16.71 -6.25 -2.11
CA GLN A 126 17.48 -7.46 -1.89
C GLN A 126 17.05 -8.63 -2.78
N THR A 127 15.74 -8.72 -3.07
CA THR A 127 15.15 -9.89 -3.72
C THR A 127 14.68 -9.63 -5.15
N GLY A 128 14.44 -8.37 -5.52
CA GLY A 128 13.80 -8.00 -6.77
C GLY A 128 12.27 -8.19 -6.78
N ILE A 129 11.67 -8.72 -5.70
CA ILE A 129 10.21 -8.80 -5.58
C ILE A 129 9.66 -7.40 -5.37
N PRO A 130 8.73 -6.93 -6.22
CA PRO A 130 8.29 -5.54 -6.20
C PRO A 130 7.51 -5.19 -4.94
N MET A 131 7.46 -3.89 -4.61
CA MET A 131 6.66 -3.39 -3.51
C MET A 131 5.16 -3.46 -3.82
N MET A 132 4.76 -3.17 -5.07
CA MET A 132 3.40 -3.39 -5.55
C MET A 132 3.36 -4.73 -6.30
N ARG A 133 2.78 -5.76 -5.67
CA ARG A 133 2.78 -7.12 -6.20
C ARG A 133 1.45 -7.43 -6.89
N SER A 134 1.50 -7.87 -8.13
CA SER A 134 0.30 -8.43 -8.77
C SER A 134 -0.19 -9.64 -7.97
N MET A 135 -1.50 -9.88 -7.98
CA MET A 135 -2.10 -10.98 -7.22
C MET A 135 -1.53 -12.34 -7.67
N VAL A 136 -1.28 -12.52 -8.96
CA VAL A 136 -0.71 -13.76 -9.51
C VAL A 136 0.73 -14.00 -9.04
N LEU A 137 1.51 -12.95 -8.75
CA LEU A 137 2.87 -13.10 -8.21
C LEU A 137 2.86 -13.62 -6.77
N GLU A 138 1.90 -13.16 -5.98
CA GLU A 138 1.84 -13.45 -4.55
C GLU A 138 1.04 -14.74 -4.25
N PHE A 139 0.05 -15.08 -5.10
CA PHE A 139 -0.85 -16.23 -4.92
C PHE A 139 -0.85 -17.11 -6.17
N THR A 140 0.30 -17.68 -6.51
CA THR A 140 0.55 -18.43 -7.75
C THR A 140 -0.33 -19.67 -7.91
N ASP A 141 -0.75 -20.29 -6.80
CA ASP A 141 -1.57 -21.52 -6.79
C ASP A 141 -3.08 -21.25 -6.90
N ASP A 142 -3.50 -20.00 -6.72
CA ASP A 142 -4.90 -19.60 -6.88
C ASP A 142 -5.18 -19.11 -8.31
N ARG A 143 -5.87 -19.96 -9.09
CA ARG A 143 -6.20 -19.65 -10.50
C ARG A 143 -7.04 -18.38 -10.66
N ASN A 144 -7.81 -17.96 -9.65
CA ASN A 144 -8.60 -16.73 -9.71
C ASN A 144 -7.72 -15.49 -9.76
N THR A 145 -6.46 -15.57 -9.32
CA THR A 145 -5.54 -14.43 -9.32
C THR A 145 -4.87 -14.16 -10.66
N ALA A 146 -4.94 -15.09 -11.62
CA ALA A 146 -4.22 -15.04 -12.89
C ALA A 146 -4.53 -13.78 -13.72
N TYR A 147 -5.74 -13.25 -13.62
CA TYR A 147 -6.20 -12.07 -14.37
C TYR A 147 -6.68 -10.93 -13.49
N LEU A 148 -6.28 -10.91 -12.20
CA LEU A 148 -6.62 -9.83 -11.29
C LEU A 148 -5.67 -8.65 -11.48
N ASP A 149 -6.12 -7.65 -12.20
CA ASP A 149 -5.35 -6.48 -12.61
C ASP A 149 -5.87 -5.15 -12.00
N LYS A 150 -6.92 -5.22 -11.14
CA LYS A 150 -7.55 -4.07 -10.49
C LYS A 150 -7.30 -4.01 -8.98
N GLN A 151 -6.44 -4.86 -8.48
CA GLN A 151 -6.01 -4.93 -7.09
C GLN A 151 -4.59 -5.47 -7.01
N TYR A 152 -3.92 -5.23 -5.89
CA TYR A 152 -2.54 -5.63 -5.69
C TYR A 152 -2.21 -5.78 -4.21
N MET A 153 -1.11 -6.45 -3.91
CA MET A 153 -0.53 -6.41 -2.58
C MET A 153 0.46 -5.23 -2.50
N MET A 154 0.29 -4.38 -1.50
CA MET A 154 1.28 -3.39 -1.09
C MET A 154 2.21 -4.03 -0.05
N GLY A 155 3.40 -4.44 -0.46
CA GLY A 155 4.26 -5.29 0.34
C GLY A 155 3.69 -6.69 0.51
N ASP A 156 4.04 -7.33 1.62
CA ASP A 156 3.67 -8.73 1.91
C ASP A 156 2.34 -8.90 2.66
N SER A 157 1.78 -7.84 3.23
CA SER A 157 0.70 -7.96 4.21
C SER A 157 -0.59 -7.25 3.83
N LEU A 158 -0.55 -6.19 3.02
CA LEU A 158 -1.69 -5.33 2.73
C LEU A 158 -2.20 -5.48 1.30
N LEU A 159 -3.46 -5.87 1.12
CA LEU A 159 -4.17 -5.85 -0.16
C LEU A 159 -4.84 -4.49 -0.33
N VAL A 160 -4.66 -3.90 -1.51
CA VAL A 160 -5.30 -2.64 -1.93
C VAL A 160 -6.16 -2.90 -3.17
N ALA A 161 -7.43 -2.49 -3.14
CA ALA A 161 -8.32 -2.56 -4.29
C ALA A 161 -8.90 -1.18 -4.63
N PRO A 162 -8.26 -0.41 -5.54
CA PRO A 162 -8.74 0.90 -5.95
C PRO A 162 -10.13 0.85 -6.60
N ILE A 163 -10.84 1.98 -6.60
CA ILE A 163 -12.19 2.10 -7.14
C ILE A 163 -12.14 2.89 -8.43
N PHE A 164 -12.46 2.24 -9.54
CA PHE A 164 -12.35 2.77 -10.91
C PHE A 164 -13.73 3.12 -11.51
N ASN A 165 -14.63 3.69 -10.70
CA ASN A 165 -15.96 4.07 -11.17
C ASN A 165 -16.56 5.22 -10.33
N ASP A 166 -17.56 5.89 -10.92
CA ASP A 166 -18.32 6.98 -10.32
C ASP A 166 -19.43 6.52 -9.35
N LYS A 167 -19.66 5.19 -9.27
CA LYS A 167 -20.73 4.59 -8.43
C LYS A 167 -20.28 4.30 -7.01
N SER A 168 -19.03 4.59 -6.67
CA SER A 168 -18.45 4.29 -5.36
C SER A 168 -18.44 2.81 -5.00
N ILE A 169 -18.47 1.93 -5.98
CA ILE A 169 -18.49 0.48 -5.79
C ILE A 169 -17.09 -0.10 -5.94
N ALA A 170 -16.58 -0.64 -4.85
CA ALA A 170 -15.41 -1.50 -4.86
C ALA A 170 -15.82 -2.94 -5.16
N GLN A 171 -15.09 -3.60 -6.05
CA GLN A 171 -15.24 -5.02 -6.32
C GLN A 171 -13.87 -5.68 -6.30
N PHE A 172 -13.69 -6.66 -5.41
CA PHE A 172 -12.39 -7.27 -5.19
C PHE A 172 -12.50 -8.74 -4.81
N TYR A 173 -11.44 -9.48 -5.09
CA TYR A 173 -11.29 -10.88 -4.74
C TYR A 173 -10.32 -11.02 -3.57
N LEU A 174 -10.67 -11.82 -2.58
CA LEU A 174 -9.77 -12.20 -1.50
C LEU A 174 -9.32 -13.65 -1.70
N PRO A 175 -8.02 -13.91 -1.88
CA PRO A 175 -7.47 -15.27 -1.84
C PRO A 175 -7.79 -15.99 -0.53
N GLU A 176 -7.68 -17.32 -0.51
CA GLU A 176 -7.94 -18.13 0.69
C GLU A 176 -7.22 -17.60 1.93
N GLY A 177 -7.82 -17.85 3.10
CA GLY A 177 -7.38 -17.34 4.40
C GLY A 177 -8.32 -16.28 4.95
N LYS A 178 -7.96 -15.69 6.08
CA LYS A 178 -8.71 -14.60 6.70
C LYS A 178 -8.08 -13.25 6.39
N TRP A 179 -8.94 -12.27 6.14
CA TRP A 179 -8.54 -10.90 5.85
C TRP A 179 -9.23 -9.94 6.81
N THR A 180 -8.54 -8.92 7.21
CA THR A 180 -9.06 -7.92 8.15
C THR A 180 -8.98 -6.54 7.53
N ASN A 181 -10.11 -5.81 7.47
CA ASN A 181 -10.10 -4.43 7.01
C ASN A 181 -9.22 -3.58 7.93
N TYR A 182 -8.28 -2.88 7.34
CA TYR A 182 -7.26 -2.11 8.05
C TYR A 182 -7.87 -1.01 8.94
N PHE A 183 -8.95 -0.37 8.50
CA PHE A 183 -9.58 0.75 9.21
C PHE A 183 -10.58 0.27 10.27
N SER A 184 -11.49 -0.60 9.89
CA SER A 184 -12.63 -1.00 10.76
C SER A 184 -12.36 -2.22 11.62
N GLY A 185 -11.33 -3.02 11.31
CA GLY A 185 -11.11 -4.32 11.97
C GLY A 185 -12.11 -5.41 11.55
N LYS A 186 -13.05 -5.12 10.64
CA LYS A 186 -13.99 -6.12 10.10
C LYS A 186 -13.22 -7.26 9.42
N THR A 187 -13.60 -8.49 9.73
CA THR A 187 -12.99 -9.70 9.17
C THR A 187 -13.76 -10.23 7.97
N TYR A 188 -13.03 -10.87 7.04
CA TYR A 188 -13.56 -11.47 5.81
C TYR A 188 -12.95 -12.84 5.63
N GLU A 189 -13.78 -13.77 5.12
CA GLU A 189 -13.30 -15.08 4.67
C GLU A 189 -12.83 -14.98 3.22
N GLY A 190 -11.62 -15.47 2.93
CA GLY A 190 -11.08 -15.51 1.58
C GLY A 190 -11.72 -16.57 0.66
N GLY A 191 -11.12 -16.77 -0.52
CA GLY A 191 -11.61 -17.69 -1.55
C GLY A 191 -12.81 -17.16 -2.34
N LYS A 192 -13.16 -15.86 -2.27
CA LYS A 192 -14.35 -15.31 -2.93
C LYS A 192 -14.28 -13.83 -3.24
N TRP A 193 -15.23 -13.39 -4.04
CA TRP A 193 -15.42 -11.98 -4.43
C TRP A 193 -16.29 -11.23 -3.43
N TYR A 194 -15.95 -9.96 -3.26
CA TYR A 194 -16.71 -8.99 -2.47
C TYR A 194 -17.10 -7.79 -3.33
N LYS A 195 -18.21 -7.17 -2.97
CA LYS A 195 -18.71 -5.94 -3.55
C LYS A 195 -19.19 -5.04 -2.42
N GLU A 196 -18.58 -3.88 -2.27
CA GLU A 196 -18.88 -2.93 -1.20
C GLU A 196 -18.99 -1.51 -1.74
N GLU A 197 -19.84 -0.73 -1.13
CA GLU A 197 -19.90 0.72 -1.37
C GLU A 197 -18.92 1.40 -0.41
N CYS A 198 -18.06 2.28 -0.95
CA CYS A 198 -17.04 2.99 -0.20
C CYS A 198 -17.13 4.49 -0.47
N GLY A 199 -17.13 5.32 0.56
CA GLY A 199 -16.97 6.77 0.45
C GLY A 199 -15.57 7.16 -0.09
N TYR A 200 -15.33 8.44 -0.34
CA TYR A 200 -14.03 8.88 -0.84
C TYR A 200 -12.90 8.79 0.19
N LEU A 201 -13.24 8.77 1.48
CA LEU A 201 -12.28 8.55 2.58
C LEU A 201 -11.99 7.06 2.83
N GLU A 202 -12.56 6.18 2.01
CA GLU A 202 -12.47 4.73 2.14
C GLU A 202 -11.94 4.10 0.85
N ILE A 203 -11.18 3.05 1.02
CA ILE A 203 -10.72 2.14 -0.03
C ILE A 203 -10.58 0.76 0.61
N PRO A 204 -10.90 -0.35 -0.09
CA PRO A 204 -10.56 -1.66 0.42
C PRO A 204 -9.05 -1.77 0.63
N LEU A 205 -8.66 -1.71 1.90
CA LEU A 205 -7.32 -1.94 2.41
C LEU A 205 -7.43 -3.05 3.45
N LEU A 206 -6.94 -4.24 3.09
CA LEU A 206 -7.13 -5.43 3.91
C LEU A 206 -5.78 -6.04 4.27
N ALA A 207 -5.61 -6.37 5.54
CA ALA A 207 -4.45 -7.11 6.02
C ALA A 207 -4.73 -8.60 6.02
N ARG A 208 -3.75 -9.41 5.54
CA ARG A 208 -3.85 -10.86 5.63
C ARG A 208 -3.69 -11.34 7.07
N GLU A 209 -4.21 -12.52 7.38
CA GLU A 209 -4.01 -13.14 8.70
C GLU A 209 -2.52 -13.38 9.00
N ASN A 210 -2.19 -13.43 10.27
CA ASN A 210 -0.84 -13.63 10.78
C ASN A 210 0.18 -12.62 10.22
N SER A 211 -0.24 -11.37 10.02
CA SER A 211 0.64 -10.29 9.58
C SER A 211 0.78 -9.20 10.63
N ILE A 212 1.91 -8.50 10.60
CA ILE A 212 2.18 -7.35 11.46
C ILE A 212 2.53 -6.16 10.57
N VAL A 213 1.76 -5.08 10.70
CA VAL A 213 2.03 -3.81 10.07
C VAL A 213 2.56 -2.84 11.12
N ALA A 214 3.85 -2.52 11.02
CA ALA A 214 4.48 -1.52 11.89
C ALA A 214 4.16 -0.12 11.38
N ILE A 215 3.67 0.75 12.27
CA ILE A 215 3.28 2.12 11.95
C ILE A 215 3.78 3.11 13.00
N ASN A 216 3.87 4.38 12.60
CA ASN A 216 3.87 5.50 13.54
C ASN A 216 2.56 6.28 13.35
N PRO A 217 1.60 6.21 14.28
CA PRO A 217 0.28 6.84 14.12
C PRO A 217 0.34 8.38 14.09
N ASP A 218 1.39 8.97 14.65
CA ASP A 218 1.59 10.42 14.76
C ASP A 218 2.72 10.92 13.84
N ALA A 219 3.01 10.19 12.75
CA ALA A 219 4.08 10.52 11.83
C ALA A 219 3.99 11.97 11.32
N PRO A 220 5.06 12.78 11.46
CA PRO A 220 5.04 14.19 11.06
C PRO A 220 5.10 14.38 9.54
N GLY A 221 5.49 13.34 8.81
CA GLY A 221 5.70 13.34 7.36
C GLY A 221 6.34 12.02 6.94
N PRO A 222 6.93 11.91 5.74
CA PRO A 222 7.56 10.67 5.27
C PRO A 222 8.98 10.46 5.80
N ASP A 223 9.65 11.51 6.28
CA ASP A 223 11.06 11.51 6.72
C ASP A 223 11.12 11.73 8.24
N TYR A 224 11.33 10.65 8.97
CA TYR A 224 11.48 10.62 10.44
C TYR A 224 12.21 9.35 10.86
N ASP A 225 12.57 9.23 12.12
CA ASP A 225 13.11 7.99 12.68
C ASP A 225 11.99 6.94 12.80
N TYR A 226 12.03 5.93 11.93
CA TYR A 226 11.00 4.88 11.84
C TYR A 226 10.92 3.98 13.08
N SER A 227 11.86 4.07 14.00
CA SER A 227 11.81 3.37 15.29
C SER A 227 11.06 4.14 16.38
N GLU A 228 10.67 5.39 16.13
CA GLU A 228 9.96 6.21 17.11
C GLU A 228 8.44 6.01 17.08
N ASN A 229 7.83 6.06 18.26
CA ASN A 229 6.38 5.97 18.47
C ASN A 229 5.74 4.78 17.71
N LEU A 230 6.43 3.64 17.71
CA LEU A 230 5.98 2.46 16.99
C LEU A 230 4.70 1.88 17.60
N THR A 231 3.78 1.55 16.71
CA THR A 231 2.64 0.67 16.98
C THR A 231 2.70 -0.52 16.02
N PHE A 232 2.79 -1.71 16.55
CA PHE A 232 2.71 -2.96 15.80
C PHE A 232 1.26 -3.43 15.76
N ARG A 233 0.62 -3.29 14.62
CA ARG A 233 -0.74 -3.77 14.39
C ARG A 233 -0.69 -5.21 13.91
N VAL A 234 -1.14 -6.15 14.74
CA VAL A 234 -1.16 -7.59 14.48
C VAL A 234 -2.54 -7.98 13.99
N PHE A 235 -2.63 -8.48 12.76
CA PHE A 235 -3.90 -8.76 12.13
C PHE A 235 -4.21 -10.27 12.09
N GLY A 236 -5.44 -10.62 12.49
CA GLY A 236 -6.00 -11.95 12.31
C GLY A 236 -5.12 -13.08 12.86
N LEU A 237 -4.53 -12.90 14.03
CA LEU A 237 -3.55 -13.83 14.58
C LEU A 237 -4.19 -15.18 14.91
N THR A 238 -3.80 -16.23 14.20
CA THR A 238 -4.20 -17.63 14.41
C THR A 238 -3.00 -18.52 14.76
N GLY A 239 -1.78 -18.07 14.44
CA GLY A 239 -0.54 -18.81 14.64
C GLY A 239 0.60 -17.89 15.04
N THR A 240 1.59 -17.73 14.17
CA THR A 240 2.77 -16.89 14.39
C THR A 240 2.81 -15.75 13.39
N ALA A 241 3.13 -14.55 13.88
CA ALA A 241 3.44 -13.39 13.07
C ALA A 241 4.74 -12.75 13.57
N GLU A 242 5.56 -12.25 12.65
CA GLU A 242 6.81 -11.54 13.00
C GLU A 242 7.14 -10.46 11.97
N THR A 243 7.82 -9.42 12.43
CA THR A 243 8.31 -8.35 11.54
C THR A 243 9.51 -7.64 12.16
N THR A 244 10.29 -6.98 11.30
CA THR A 244 11.43 -6.15 11.69
C THR A 244 11.20 -4.72 11.22
N VAL A 245 11.59 -3.74 12.01
CA VAL A 245 11.67 -2.33 11.63
C VAL A 245 13.14 -1.94 11.51
N TYR A 246 13.46 -1.13 10.52
CA TYR A 246 14.84 -0.77 10.20
C TYR A 246 15.09 0.73 10.38
N ASN A 247 16.29 1.06 10.81
CA ASN A 247 16.85 2.40 10.73
C ASN A 247 17.16 2.79 9.28
N MET A 248 17.36 4.09 9.02
CA MET A 248 17.69 4.58 7.67
C MET A 248 19.00 4.02 7.08
N ASP A 249 19.91 3.56 7.93
CA ASP A 249 21.15 2.87 7.53
C ASP A 249 20.95 1.37 7.27
N LYS A 250 19.71 0.88 7.32
CA LYS A 250 19.28 -0.51 7.16
C LYS A 250 19.68 -1.45 8.31
N SER A 251 20.19 -0.93 9.42
CA SER A 251 20.35 -1.72 10.65
C SER A 251 18.97 -2.00 11.26
N GLU A 252 18.82 -3.10 11.98
CA GLU A 252 17.58 -3.43 12.69
C GLU A 252 17.38 -2.47 13.86
N ALA A 253 16.20 -1.89 13.94
CA ALA A 253 15.80 -0.95 14.99
C ALA A 253 14.84 -1.57 16.01
N ALA A 254 13.99 -2.48 15.54
CA ALA A 254 13.08 -3.26 16.37
C ALA A 254 12.69 -4.57 15.69
N HIS A 255 12.49 -5.61 16.47
CA HIS A 255 11.94 -6.89 16.02
C HIS A 255 10.81 -7.31 16.95
N ILE A 256 9.72 -7.82 16.37
CA ILE A 256 8.60 -8.36 17.14
C ILE A 256 8.20 -9.73 16.60
N LYS A 257 7.95 -10.65 17.53
CA LYS A 257 7.34 -11.95 17.27
C LYS A 257 6.14 -12.14 18.18
N VAL A 258 5.01 -12.52 17.58
CA VAL A 258 3.76 -12.80 18.27
C VAL A 258 3.32 -14.20 17.94
N VAL A 259 3.02 -14.99 18.96
CA VAL A 259 2.59 -16.39 18.82
C VAL A 259 1.29 -16.58 19.57
N ARG A 260 0.27 -17.10 18.91
CA ARG A 260 -0.97 -17.53 19.52
C ARG A 260 -0.92 -19.05 19.79
N ASP A 261 -1.16 -19.41 21.03
CA ASP A 261 -1.33 -20.81 21.48
C ASP A 261 -2.66 -20.92 22.24
N GLY A 262 -3.67 -21.42 21.54
CA GLY A 262 -5.05 -21.44 22.06
C GLY A 262 -5.54 -20.03 22.39
N ASN A 263 -5.83 -19.79 23.66
CA ASN A 263 -6.31 -18.48 24.15
C ASN A 263 -5.16 -17.58 24.67
N THR A 264 -3.93 -18.05 24.59
CA THR A 264 -2.75 -17.29 25.04
C THR A 264 -2.07 -16.63 23.84
N VAL A 265 -1.72 -15.36 23.97
CA VAL A 265 -0.89 -14.64 23.02
C VAL A 265 0.44 -14.29 23.68
N ASN A 266 1.52 -14.84 23.17
CA ASN A 266 2.87 -14.55 23.62
C ASN A 266 3.50 -13.51 22.69
N ILE A 267 3.94 -12.41 23.28
CA ILE A 267 4.55 -11.28 22.55
C ILE A 267 5.98 -11.12 23.00
N THR A 268 6.91 -11.21 22.06
CA THR A 268 8.34 -10.93 22.28
C THR A 268 8.73 -9.73 21.42
N VAL A 269 9.26 -8.70 22.04
CA VAL A 269 9.70 -7.48 21.34
C VAL A 269 11.13 -7.19 21.75
N ASP A 270 11.99 -7.00 20.75
CA ASP A 270 13.35 -6.50 20.89
C ASP A 270 13.39 -5.08 20.30
N THR A 271 13.52 -4.08 21.14
CA THR A 271 13.59 -2.66 20.76
C THR A 271 14.18 -1.83 21.88
N ALA A 272 14.95 -0.81 21.52
CA ALA A 272 15.51 0.15 22.47
C ALA A 272 14.49 1.24 22.88
N LYS A 273 13.38 1.39 22.16
CA LYS A 273 12.37 2.45 22.38
C LYS A 273 11.02 1.86 22.77
N PRO A 274 10.19 2.59 23.53
CA PRO A 274 8.82 2.16 23.84
C PRO A 274 8.00 1.95 22.56
N CYS A 275 7.18 0.91 22.56
CA CYS A 275 6.25 0.61 21.47
C CYS A 275 4.89 0.17 21.99
N LYS A 276 3.89 0.17 21.13
CA LYS A 276 2.56 -0.39 21.37
C LYS A 276 2.35 -1.63 20.51
N VAL A 277 1.55 -2.58 20.99
CA VAL A 277 1.07 -3.72 20.23
C VAL A 277 -0.44 -3.69 20.23
N GLU A 278 -1.05 -3.69 19.06
CA GLU A 278 -2.48 -3.68 18.82
C GLU A 278 -2.89 -4.99 18.15
N LEU A 279 -3.76 -5.76 18.78
CA LEU A 279 -4.31 -7.00 18.21
C LEU A 279 -5.63 -6.67 17.49
N VAL A 280 -5.67 -6.83 16.17
CA VAL A 280 -6.80 -6.44 15.33
C VAL A 280 -7.48 -7.68 14.73
N GLY A 281 -8.82 -7.74 14.83
CA GLY A 281 -9.59 -8.86 14.27
C GLY A 281 -9.42 -10.17 15.03
N LEU A 282 -9.00 -10.12 16.30
CA LEU A 282 -9.13 -11.26 17.19
C LEU A 282 -10.60 -11.34 17.61
N ALA A 283 -11.24 -12.50 17.29
CA ALA A 283 -12.53 -12.79 17.87
C ALA A 283 -12.35 -12.98 19.39
N ASP A 284 -13.18 -12.30 20.18
CA ASP A 284 -13.37 -12.64 21.58
C ASP A 284 -13.86 -14.08 21.64
N THR A 285 -13.12 -14.96 22.32
CA THR A 285 -13.49 -16.36 22.54
C THR A 285 -14.22 -16.52 23.85
#